data_1f8333411feb9a7e79ecd25783b97bfb
#
_entry.id   1f8333411feb9a7e79ecd25783b97bfb
#
_cell.length_a   1.000
_cell.length_b   1.000
_cell.length_c   1.000
_cell.angle_alpha   90.00
_cell.angle_beta   90.00
_cell.angle_gamma   90.00
#
_symmetry.space_group_name_H-M   'P 1'
#
loop_
_entity.id
_entity.type
_entity.pdbx_description
1 polymer ?
#
loop_
_entity_poly.entity_id
_entity_poly.type
_entity_poly.pdbx_seq_one_letter_code
_entity_poly.pdbx_strand_id
1 'polypeptide(L)'
;MKMLPLRAAIAAALLSVAVGVAAKPLVVCTEASPEGFDMVQYTTAVTADAVAETIFNRLADFKPGTTEVIPALADSWDISEDGLSYTFHLRKGVKFHTTDYFKPTRDMNADDVVWSFQRQLDPNHPWHKLSSVGFPYFESMGFKELLKSVEKVDDNTVKFTLTRREAPFLADIAMAFSSIYSAEYADQLLKANKAGDLNNKPVGTGPFVFQRYNKDAQVRFKANPDYFRGKPPADALILAIATDNNVRLQKLKANECQVALYPKPDDIPSIKKDEKLKVDEMNAMTVSYIAMNTSHKYMSDVRVRKAIDIAFDKAAYVNALFGKGNATVAVNPYPDTLLGYNHKLTNPPRDLDKARALLKEAGVPEGTTFTLFTRNGGGPTNPNPMLGAQMMQADLAKVGIKIDIRVMEWGEMLKRAKNGEHDMVSAGWAGDNGDPDNFLTPMLSCEAAKNGENYARWCNEKFQTLIDEARAKVNPTERAALYEQAQEVFNQDQPWISMAHTRMFTAMRNNVEGYHISPLTTNNFATTQVK
;
A
#
# COMPACT_ATOMS: atom_id res chain seq x y z
N MET A 1 -11.91 -86.74 -36.10
CA MET A 1 -11.02 -85.97 -35.21
C MET A 1 -11.28 -84.49 -35.49
N LYS A 2 -11.99 -83.77 -34.63
CA LYS A 2 -12.35 -82.34 -34.84
C LYS A 2 -11.41 -81.52 -33.97
N MET A 3 -10.67 -80.58 -34.58
CA MET A 3 -9.85 -79.61 -33.85
C MET A 3 -10.68 -78.36 -33.54
N LEU A 4 -10.75 -77.95 -32.29
CA LEU A 4 -11.32 -76.67 -31.86
C LEU A 4 -10.21 -75.62 -31.91
N PRO A 5 -10.48 -74.36 -32.31
CA PRO A 5 -9.55 -73.25 -32.17
C PRO A 5 -9.71 -72.56 -30.83
N LEU A 6 -8.60 -72.36 -30.16
CA LEU A 6 -8.45 -71.62 -28.91
C LEU A 6 -8.51 -70.10 -29.22
N ARG A 7 -9.56 -69.39 -28.70
CA ARG A 7 -9.65 -67.94 -28.79
C ARG A 7 -8.92 -67.31 -27.62
N ALA A 8 -7.79 -66.66 -27.87
CA ALA A 8 -7.09 -65.83 -26.92
C ALA A 8 -7.75 -64.44 -26.87
N ALA A 9 -8.36 -64.09 -25.73
CA ALA A 9 -8.87 -62.75 -25.46
C ALA A 9 -7.75 -61.87 -24.94
N ILE A 10 -7.29 -60.91 -25.75
CA ILE A 10 -6.35 -59.83 -25.28
C ILE A 10 -7.21 -58.74 -24.67
N ALA A 11 -7.16 -58.63 -23.34
CA ALA A 11 -7.70 -57.49 -22.59
C ALA A 11 -6.70 -56.32 -22.66
N ALA A 12 -6.95 -55.33 -23.50
CA ALA A 12 -6.21 -54.09 -23.53
C ALA A 12 -6.60 -53.23 -22.34
N ALA A 13 -5.78 -53.18 -21.31
CA ALA A 13 -5.95 -52.24 -20.21
C ALA A 13 -5.49 -50.84 -20.68
N LEU A 14 -6.48 -49.99 -20.98
CA LEU A 14 -6.25 -48.56 -21.18
C LEU A 14 -5.85 -47.93 -19.85
N LEU A 15 -4.55 -47.78 -19.60
CA LEU A 15 -4.03 -46.86 -18.60
C LEU A 15 -4.25 -45.44 -19.12
N SER A 16 -5.31 -44.81 -18.67
CA SER A 16 -5.45 -43.37 -18.78
C SER A 16 -4.41 -42.69 -17.89
N VAL A 17 -3.27 -42.36 -18.45
CA VAL A 17 -2.31 -41.45 -17.83
C VAL A 17 -3.00 -40.08 -17.83
N ALA A 18 -3.55 -39.68 -16.69
CA ALA A 18 -3.92 -38.31 -16.46
C ALA A 18 -2.65 -37.46 -16.51
N VAL A 19 -2.36 -36.90 -17.69
CA VAL A 19 -1.35 -35.86 -17.83
C VAL A 19 -1.89 -34.69 -17.02
N GLY A 20 -1.43 -34.57 -15.78
CA GLY A 20 -1.68 -33.38 -14.97
C GLY A 20 -1.12 -32.19 -15.76
N VAL A 21 -2.02 -31.36 -16.30
CA VAL A 21 -1.61 -30.09 -16.89
C VAL A 21 -0.96 -29.31 -15.78
N ALA A 22 0.38 -29.18 -15.81
CA ALA A 22 1.11 -28.36 -14.88
C ALA A 22 0.54 -26.94 -14.99
N ALA A 23 0.07 -26.38 -13.86
CA ALA A 23 -0.46 -25.04 -13.85
C ALA A 23 0.63 -24.06 -14.29
N LYS A 24 0.28 -23.14 -15.18
CA LYS A 24 1.22 -22.14 -15.71
C LYS A 24 1.61 -21.16 -14.61
N PRO A 25 2.86 -20.67 -14.60
CA PRO A 25 3.23 -19.57 -13.70
C PRO A 25 2.40 -18.32 -14.07
N LEU A 26 1.94 -17.61 -13.05
CA LEU A 26 1.35 -16.28 -13.19
C LEU A 26 2.49 -15.25 -13.17
N VAL A 27 2.65 -14.51 -14.26
CA VAL A 27 3.62 -13.41 -14.34
C VAL A 27 2.87 -12.09 -14.32
N VAL A 28 3.16 -11.26 -13.32
CA VAL A 28 2.60 -9.93 -13.12
C VAL A 28 3.69 -8.90 -13.37
N CYS A 29 3.48 -7.98 -14.31
CA CYS A 29 4.35 -6.84 -14.51
C CYS A 29 3.97 -5.72 -13.53
N THR A 30 4.88 -5.39 -12.60
CA THR A 30 4.72 -4.37 -11.57
C THR A 30 5.61 -3.14 -11.80
N GLU A 31 5.30 -2.03 -11.12
CA GLU A 31 5.85 -0.71 -11.41
C GLU A 31 7.17 -0.39 -10.70
N ALA A 32 7.51 -1.13 -9.65
CA ALA A 32 8.74 -0.87 -8.87
C ALA A 32 9.23 -2.11 -8.16
N SER A 33 10.47 -2.05 -7.65
CA SER A 33 11.03 -3.03 -6.72
C SER A 33 10.40 -2.88 -5.34
N PRO A 34 10.11 -4.01 -4.62
CA PRO A 34 9.84 -3.93 -3.19
C PRO A 34 11.09 -3.42 -2.44
N GLU A 35 10.87 -2.68 -1.38
CA GLU A 35 11.94 -2.09 -0.56
C GLU A 35 12.68 -3.14 0.28
N GLY A 36 11.97 -4.22 0.64
CA GLY A 36 12.46 -5.36 1.41
C GLY A 36 11.34 -6.35 1.70
N PHE A 37 11.58 -7.32 2.57
CA PHE A 37 10.63 -8.39 2.89
C PHE A 37 10.26 -8.45 4.39
N ASP A 38 10.74 -7.51 5.18
CA ASP A 38 10.29 -7.32 6.56
C ASP A 38 9.17 -6.26 6.59
N MET A 39 7.94 -6.67 6.28
CA MET A 39 6.79 -5.82 5.96
C MET A 39 6.55 -4.69 6.97
N VAL A 40 6.78 -4.94 8.26
CA VAL A 40 6.52 -3.93 9.31
C VAL A 40 7.43 -2.70 9.22
N GLN A 41 8.49 -2.74 8.40
CA GLN A 41 9.41 -1.64 8.16
C GLN A 41 9.03 -0.75 6.96
N TYR A 42 7.98 -1.11 6.20
CA TYR A 42 7.65 -0.47 4.92
C TYR A 42 6.17 -0.12 4.84
N THR A 43 5.85 0.86 3.96
CA THR A 43 4.49 1.39 3.82
C THR A 43 3.99 1.37 2.37
N THR A 44 4.84 1.00 1.39
CA THR A 44 4.47 1.10 -0.03
C THR A 44 3.60 -0.05 -0.50
N ALA A 45 2.63 0.24 -1.38
CA ALA A 45 1.74 -0.76 -1.97
C ALA A 45 2.51 -1.87 -2.71
N VAL A 46 3.58 -1.52 -3.45
CA VAL A 46 4.41 -2.51 -4.17
C VAL A 46 5.09 -3.48 -3.20
N THR A 47 5.52 -3.01 -2.02
CA THR A 47 6.09 -3.89 -0.99
C THR A 47 4.98 -4.72 -0.33
N ALA A 48 3.81 -4.15 -0.05
CA ALA A 48 2.66 -4.90 0.45
C ALA A 48 2.25 -6.02 -0.50
N ASP A 49 2.16 -5.76 -1.80
CA ASP A 49 1.86 -6.77 -2.84
C ASP A 49 2.87 -7.91 -2.84
N ALA A 50 4.16 -7.59 -2.77
CA ALA A 50 5.24 -8.59 -2.80
C ALA A 50 5.40 -9.36 -1.49
N VAL A 51 4.88 -8.85 -0.36
CA VAL A 51 5.19 -9.37 0.98
C VAL A 51 3.92 -9.71 1.76
N ALA A 52 3.10 -8.71 2.11
CA ALA A 52 1.92 -8.92 2.95
C ALA A 52 0.86 -9.78 2.25
N GLU A 53 0.65 -9.57 0.95
CA GLU A 53 -0.37 -10.28 0.17
C GLU A 53 0.10 -11.64 -0.36
N THR A 54 1.41 -11.89 -0.33
CA THR A 54 2.00 -13.12 -0.87
C THR A 54 2.57 -14.05 0.21
N ILE A 55 3.38 -13.51 1.13
CA ILE A 55 4.19 -14.29 2.08
C ILE A 55 3.51 -14.43 3.43
N PHE A 56 2.86 -13.35 3.90
CA PHE A 56 2.29 -13.28 5.24
C PHE A 56 0.76 -13.35 5.24
N ASN A 57 0.19 -13.45 6.42
CA ASN A 57 -1.21 -13.16 6.72
C ASN A 57 -1.30 -12.35 8.02
N ARG A 58 -2.48 -11.82 8.28
CA ARG A 58 -2.86 -11.01 9.45
C ARG A 58 -3.96 -11.72 10.24
N LEU A 59 -4.30 -11.20 11.41
CA LEU A 59 -5.43 -11.76 12.21
C LEU A 59 -6.77 -11.59 11.50
N ALA A 60 -6.98 -10.42 10.91
CA ALA A 60 -8.09 -10.11 10.03
C ALA A 60 -7.56 -9.76 8.62
N ASP A 61 -8.44 -9.74 7.63
CA ASP A 61 -8.12 -9.46 6.23
C ASP A 61 -9.25 -8.64 5.62
N PHE A 62 -9.05 -8.11 4.43
CA PHE A 62 -10.15 -7.50 3.67
C PHE A 62 -10.74 -8.50 2.69
N LYS A 63 -12.07 -8.49 2.58
CA LYS A 63 -12.76 -9.26 1.55
C LYS A 63 -12.32 -8.76 0.18
N PRO A 64 -11.88 -9.66 -0.74
CA PRO A 64 -11.38 -9.28 -2.05
C PRO A 64 -12.26 -8.25 -2.77
N GLY A 65 -11.66 -7.17 -3.26
CA GLY A 65 -12.35 -6.09 -3.96
C GLY A 65 -13.15 -5.13 -3.08
N THR A 66 -13.06 -5.20 -1.77
CA THR A 66 -13.81 -4.36 -0.82
C THR A 66 -12.94 -3.87 0.34
N THR A 67 -13.52 -3.09 1.25
CA THR A 67 -12.93 -2.69 2.55
C THR A 67 -13.59 -3.40 3.73
N GLU A 68 -14.44 -4.42 3.46
CA GLU A 68 -15.09 -5.22 4.49
C GLU A 68 -14.05 -6.11 5.20
N VAL A 69 -13.93 -5.96 6.52
CA VAL A 69 -13.02 -6.77 7.34
C VAL A 69 -13.61 -8.16 7.54
N ILE A 70 -12.82 -9.19 7.25
CA ILE A 70 -13.17 -10.60 7.38
C ILE A 70 -12.14 -11.36 8.21
N PRO A 71 -12.50 -12.53 8.80
CA PRO A 71 -11.57 -13.43 9.48
C PRO A 71 -10.41 -13.91 8.58
N ALA A 72 -9.21 -14.03 9.18
CA ALA A 72 -8.02 -14.59 8.53
C ALA A 72 -7.30 -15.59 9.43
N LEU A 73 -6.17 -15.23 10.06
CA LEU A 73 -5.50 -16.11 11.04
C LEU A 73 -6.31 -16.23 12.33
N ALA A 74 -7.18 -15.27 12.64
CA ALA A 74 -8.25 -15.45 13.61
C ALA A 74 -9.53 -15.92 12.90
N ASP A 75 -10.22 -16.90 13.47
CA ASP A 75 -11.55 -17.36 13.01
C ASP A 75 -12.66 -16.39 13.45
N SER A 76 -12.47 -15.74 14.60
CA SER A 76 -13.41 -14.80 15.20
C SER A 76 -12.69 -13.91 16.24
N TRP A 77 -13.41 -12.90 16.72
CA TRP A 77 -12.97 -12.04 17.81
C TRP A 77 -14.15 -11.56 18.65
N ASP A 78 -13.89 -11.30 19.94
CA ASP A 78 -14.81 -10.66 20.86
C ASP A 78 -14.31 -9.27 21.21
N ILE A 79 -15.24 -8.31 21.31
CA ILE A 79 -14.95 -6.93 21.70
C ILE A 79 -15.66 -6.66 23.04
N SER A 80 -14.93 -6.14 24.03
CA SER A 80 -15.51 -5.76 25.31
C SER A 80 -16.51 -4.59 25.16
N GLU A 81 -17.48 -4.49 26.06
CA GLU A 81 -18.50 -3.42 26.02
C GLU A 81 -17.91 -2.01 26.05
N ASP A 82 -16.81 -1.83 26.75
CA ASP A 82 -16.07 -0.57 26.79
C ASP A 82 -15.25 -0.29 25.51
N GLY A 83 -15.15 -1.28 24.61
CA GLY A 83 -14.38 -1.17 23.36
C GLY A 83 -12.86 -1.10 23.56
N LEU A 84 -12.36 -1.47 24.76
CA LEU A 84 -10.93 -1.39 25.09
C LEU A 84 -10.20 -2.72 24.99
N SER A 85 -10.92 -3.83 24.81
CA SER A 85 -10.30 -5.16 24.69
C SER A 85 -10.84 -5.91 23.47
N TYR A 86 -9.93 -6.52 22.73
CA TYR A 86 -10.22 -7.39 21.59
C TYR A 86 -9.59 -8.74 21.84
N THR A 87 -10.40 -9.80 21.91
CA THR A 87 -9.93 -11.17 22.10
C THR A 87 -10.06 -11.91 20.78
N PHE A 88 -8.94 -12.28 20.17
CA PHE A 88 -8.89 -13.00 18.89
C PHE A 88 -8.76 -14.50 19.15
N HIS A 89 -9.64 -15.30 18.51
CA HIS A 89 -9.60 -16.76 18.52
C HIS A 89 -8.88 -17.24 17.27
N LEU A 90 -7.69 -17.83 17.44
CA LEU A 90 -6.81 -18.17 16.34
C LEU A 90 -7.23 -19.47 15.65
N ARG A 91 -7.11 -19.48 14.34
CA ARG A 91 -7.27 -20.67 13.49
C ARG A 91 -6.22 -21.71 13.84
N LYS A 92 -6.67 -22.97 14.03
CA LYS A 92 -5.79 -24.11 14.30
C LYS A 92 -5.24 -24.70 13.01
N GLY A 93 -4.06 -25.31 13.07
CA GLY A 93 -3.46 -26.04 11.95
C GLY A 93 -2.89 -25.15 10.85
N VAL A 94 -2.67 -23.86 11.10
CA VAL A 94 -2.01 -22.96 10.15
C VAL A 94 -0.50 -23.19 10.18
N LYS A 95 0.07 -23.56 9.03
CA LYS A 95 1.49 -23.86 8.90
C LYS A 95 2.28 -22.67 8.39
N PHE A 96 3.46 -22.47 8.97
CA PHE A 96 4.47 -21.61 8.36
C PHE A 96 5.11 -22.28 7.14
N HIS A 97 5.64 -21.48 6.23
CA HIS A 97 6.33 -21.94 5.04
C HIS A 97 7.51 -22.85 5.38
N THR A 98 7.59 -24.00 4.72
CA THR A 98 8.80 -24.83 4.69
C THR A 98 9.70 -24.37 3.55
N THR A 99 10.95 -24.03 3.88
CA THR A 99 11.98 -23.57 2.94
C THR A 99 13.28 -24.36 3.11
N ASP A 100 14.28 -24.10 2.27
CA ASP A 100 15.60 -24.71 2.42
C ASP A 100 16.35 -24.18 3.66
N TYR A 101 15.94 -23.01 4.17
CA TYR A 101 16.58 -22.32 5.30
C TYR A 101 15.77 -22.38 6.59
N PHE A 102 14.51 -22.84 6.55
CA PHE A 102 13.64 -23.01 7.72
C PHE A 102 12.66 -24.17 7.54
N LYS A 103 12.54 -24.99 8.59
CA LYS A 103 11.55 -26.06 8.70
C LYS A 103 10.81 -25.86 10.03
N PRO A 104 9.55 -25.42 9.99
CA PRO A 104 8.77 -25.20 11.21
C PRO A 104 8.60 -26.51 11.99
N THR A 105 8.71 -26.46 13.32
CA THR A 105 8.50 -27.61 14.20
C THR A 105 7.10 -27.64 14.81
N ARG A 106 6.34 -26.55 14.65
CA ARG A 106 4.97 -26.39 15.11
C ARG A 106 4.13 -25.55 14.16
N ASP A 107 2.82 -25.64 14.30
CA ASP A 107 1.89 -24.71 13.64
C ASP A 107 1.94 -23.31 14.30
N MET A 108 1.40 -22.31 13.59
CA MET A 108 1.22 -20.95 14.10
C MET A 108 0.34 -20.97 15.36
N ASN A 109 0.72 -20.20 16.36
CA ASN A 109 -0.02 -20.05 17.61
C ASN A 109 0.07 -18.62 18.18
N ALA A 110 -0.43 -18.42 19.40
CA ALA A 110 -0.47 -17.14 20.08
C ALA A 110 0.91 -16.52 20.34
N ASP A 111 1.96 -17.34 20.49
CA ASP A 111 3.32 -16.83 20.68
C ASP A 111 3.82 -16.04 19.46
N ASP A 112 3.44 -16.45 18.24
CA ASP A 112 3.80 -15.78 16.99
C ASP A 112 3.12 -14.41 16.89
N VAL A 113 1.86 -14.33 17.29
CA VAL A 113 1.09 -13.08 17.32
C VAL A 113 1.69 -12.11 18.33
N VAL A 114 1.90 -12.58 19.58
CA VAL A 114 2.50 -11.77 20.64
C VAL A 114 3.88 -11.26 20.21
N TRP A 115 4.73 -12.13 19.66
CA TRP A 115 6.06 -11.76 19.17
C TRP A 115 5.99 -10.66 18.10
N SER A 116 5.08 -10.79 17.13
CA SER A 116 4.96 -9.87 16.00
C SER A 116 4.58 -8.45 16.43
N PHE A 117 3.73 -8.32 17.45
CA PHE A 117 3.34 -7.02 17.98
C PHE A 117 4.32 -6.50 19.04
N GLN A 118 4.85 -7.35 19.93
CA GLN A 118 5.82 -6.93 20.95
C GLN A 118 7.12 -6.42 20.32
N ARG A 119 7.54 -6.99 19.19
CA ARG A 119 8.67 -6.49 18.42
C ARG A 119 8.51 -5.02 18.03
N GLN A 120 7.29 -4.58 17.73
CA GLN A 120 6.99 -3.20 17.34
C GLN A 120 6.74 -2.32 18.58
N LEU A 121 6.12 -2.88 19.63
CA LEU A 121 5.67 -2.16 20.81
C LEU A 121 6.79 -1.93 21.86
N ASP A 122 7.59 -2.97 22.17
CA ASP A 122 8.59 -2.91 23.25
C ASP A 122 9.97 -2.51 22.73
N PRO A 123 10.48 -1.30 23.08
CA PRO A 123 11.82 -0.86 22.69
C PRO A 123 12.96 -1.75 23.25
N ASN A 124 12.68 -2.59 24.26
CA ASN A 124 13.66 -3.52 24.82
C ASN A 124 13.64 -4.88 24.12
N HIS A 125 12.63 -5.15 23.29
CA HIS A 125 12.59 -6.38 22.52
C HIS A 125 13.83 -6.50 21.62
N PRO A 126 14.54 -7.65 21.59
CA PRO A 126 15.77 -7.81 20.82
C PRO A 126 15.65 -7.37 19.36
N TRP A 127 14.53 -7.71 18.73
CA TRP A 127 14.24 -7.41 17.33
C TRP A 127 13.78 -5.98 17.07
N HIS A 128 13.34 -5.24 18.09
CA HIS A 128 13.01 -3.81 17.97
C HIS A 128 14.25 -3.01 17.59
N LYS A 129 15.37 -3.26 18.28
CA LYS A 129 16.65 -2.56 18.07
C LYS A 129 17.35 -2.92 16.76
N LEU A 130 16.95 -4.01 16.11
CA LEU A 130 17.53 -4.49 14.86
C LEU A 130 16.87 -3.85 13.62
N SER A 131 15.74 -3.16 13.78
CA SER A 131 15.17 -2.38 12.69
C SER A 131 16.00 -1.12 12.45
N SER A 132 16.47 -0.95 11.21
CA SER A 132 17.25 0.24 10.82
C SER A 132 16.40 1.46 10.47
N VAL A 133 15.09 1.23 10.22
CA VAL A 133 14.14 2.26 9.75
C VAL A 133 12.94 2.45 10.68
N GLY A 134 12.92 1.76 11.84
CA GLY A 134 11.77 1.76 12.75
C GLY A 134 10.57 0.98 12.21
N PHE A 135 9.38 1.35 12.67
CA PHE A 135 8.09 0.74 12.31
C PHE A 135 7.11 1.82 11.87
N PRO A 136 7.26 2.34 10.63
CA PRO A 136 6.62 3.59 10.20
C PRO A 136 5.10 3.63 10.38
N TYR A 137 4.39 2.56 10.03
CA TYR A 137 2.94 2.50 10.25
C TYR A 137 2.58 2.43 11.72
N PHE A 138 3.22 1.54 12.47
CA PHE A 138 2.97 1.36 13.90
C PHE A 138 3.16 2.67 14.69
N GLU A 139 4.22 3.41 14.35
CA GLU A 139 4.56 4.69 14.96
C GLU A 139 3.61 5.80 14.51
N SER A 140 3.45 5.99 13.19
CA SER A 140 2.66 7.10 12.63
C SER A 140 1.16 6.99 12.89
N MET A 141 0.63 5.76 13.00
CA MET A 141 -0.76 5.49 13.41
C MET A 141 -0.97 5.61 14.92
N GLY A 142 0.09 5.86 15.69
CA GLY A 142 0.02 6.00 17.15
C GLY A 142 -0.26 4.70 17.89
N PHE A 143 0.10 3.55 17.32
CA PHE A 143 -0.12 2.23 17.95
C PHE A 143 0.69 2.05 19.22
N LYS A 144 1.83 2.72 19.34
CA LYS A 144 2.66 2.71 20.56
C LYS A 144 1.92 3.24 21.79
N GLU A 145 1.12 4.27 21.61
CA GLU A 145 0.30 4.88 22.65
C GLU A 145 -1.07 4.21 22.78
N LEU A 146 -1.55 3.60 21.69
CA LEU A 146 -2.84 2.92 21.62
C LEU A 146 -2.81 1.56 22.31
N LEU A 147 -1.79 0.72 22.03
CA LEU A 147 -1.70 -0.63 22.58
C LEU A 147 -1.14 -0.59 24.00
N LYS A 148 -1.98 -0.92 24.99
CA LYS A 148 -1.57 -1.15 26.37
C LYS A 148 -0.87 -2.48 26.54
N SER A 149 -1.43 -3.56 25.95
CA SER A 149 -0.83 -4.89 25.96
C SER A 149 -1.33 -5.76 24.81
N VAL A 150 -0.49 -6.73 24.42
CA VAL A 150 -0.84 -7.88 23.57
C VAL A 150 -0.40 -9.12 24.32
N GLU A 151 -1.36 -9.95 24.74
CA GLU A 151 -1.14 -11.02 25.70
C GLU A 151 -1.66 -12.35 25.17
N LYS A 152 -0.88 -13.40 25.37
CA LYS A 152 -1.32 -14.78 25.15
C LYS A 152 -2.26 -15.19 26.30
N VAL A 153 -3.49 -15.56 25.97
CA VAL A 153 -4.45 -16.16 26.92
C VAL A 153 -4.23 -17.66 26.98
N ASP A 154 -4.15 -18.30 25.82
CA ASP A 154 -3.75 -19.69 25.61
C ASP A 154 -3.11 -19.84 24.22
N ASP A 155 -2.79 -21.08 23.78
CA ASP A 155 -2.11 -21.30 22.49
C ASP A 155 -2.90 -20.82 21.27
N ASN A 156 -4.22 -20.66 21.39
CA ASN A 156 -5.10 -20.27 20.28
C ASN A 156 -5.90 -19.00 20.59
N THR A 157 -5.55 -18.26 21.64
CA THR A 157 -6.30 -17.06 22.04
C THR A 157 -5.33 -15.95 22.42
N VAL A 158 -5.49 -14.79 21.79
CA VAL A 158 -4.68 -13.57 22.06
C VAL A 158 -5.61 -12.42 22.42
N LYS A 159 -5.26 -11.68 23.47
CA LYS A 159 -5.98 -10.49 23.90
C LYS A 159 -5.16 -9.24 23.65
N PHE A 160 -5.76 -8.30 22.94
CA PHE A 160 -5.28 -6.92 22.80
C PHE A 160 -6.03 -6.03 23.77
N THR A 161 -5.31 -5.22 24.52
CA THR A 161 -5.89 -4.20 25.39
C THR A 161 -5.45 -2.83 24.90
N LEU A 162 -6.40 -1.92 24.73
CA LEU A 162 -6.17 -0.56 24.25
C LEU A 162 -6.19 0.43 25.41
N THR A 163 -5.51 1.54 25.26
CA THR A 163 -5.51 2.68 26.21
C THR A 163 -6.73 3.58 26.02
N ARG A 164 -7.32 3.57 24.83
CA ARG A 164 -8.52 4.30 24.44
C ARG A 164 -9.29 3.52 23.38
N ARG A 165 -10.54 3.88 23.17
CA ARG A 165 -11.30 3.36 22.00
C ARG A 165 -10.64 3.77 20.71
N GLU A 166 -10.66 2.86 19.75
CA GLU A 166 -10.12 3.07 18.40
C GLU A 166 -11.11 2.50 17.39
N ALA A 167 -11.87 3.36 16.72
CA ALA A 167 -12.93 2.92 15.81
C ALA A 167 -12.38 2.11 14.62
N PRO A 168 -11.26 2.46 13.97
CA PRO A 168 -10.70 1.70 12.87
C PRO A 168 -9.88 0.46 13.31
N PHE A 169 -9.75 0.13 14.59
CA PHE A 169 -8.80 -0.88 15.10
C PHE A 169 -8.82 -2.22 14.32
N LEU A 170 -10.01 -2.77 14.02
CA LEU A 170 -10.09 -4.02 13.25
C LEU A 170 -9.62 -3.86 11.81
N ALA A 171 -9.91 -2.73 11.20
CA ALA A 171 -9.40 -2.42 9.86
C ALA A 171 -7.89 -2.21 9.87
N ASP A 172 -7.35 -1.60 10.93
CA ASP A 172 -5.90 -1.42 11.10
C ASP A 172 -5.19 -2.78 11.29
N ILE A 173 -5.80 -3.71 12.06
CA ILE A 173 -5.28 -5.08 12.22
C ILE A 173 -5.33 -5.89 10.92
N ALA A 174 -6.12 -5.49 9.94
CA ALA A 174 -6.13 -6.07 8.60
C ALA A 174 -5.07 -5.47 7.67
N MET A 175 -4.39 -4.37 8.04
CA MET A 175 -3.34 -3.74 7.24
C MET A 175 -2.03 -4.53 7.26
N ALA A 176 -1.19 -4.28 6.26
CA ALA A 176 0.07 -4.98 6.01
C ALA A 176 1.06 -4.97 7.20
N PHE A 177 1.13 -3.88 7.99
CA PHE A 177 2.02 -3.79 9.15
C PHE A 177 1.66 -4.76 10.30
N SER A 178 0.45 -5.30 10.29
CA SER A 178 -0.02 -6.31 11.25
C SER A 178 0.30 -7.75 10.82
N SER A 179 1.19 -7.95 9.86
CA SER A 179 1.66 -9.27 9.41
C SER A 179 2.21 -10.11 10.55
N ILE A 180 1.82 -11.39 10.61
CA ILE A 180 2.24 -12.33 11.66
C ILE A 180 3.46 -13.11 11.20
N TYR A 181 4.51 -13.06 12.00
CA TYR A 181 5.82 -13.69 11.78
C TYR A 181 5.96 -14.97 12.63
N SER A 182 6.84 -15.88 12.22
CA SER A 182 7.23 -17.01 13.03
C SER A 182 8.24 -16.59 14.11
N ALA A 183 7.82 -16.65 15.37
CA ALA A 183 8.71 -16.44 16.52
C ALA A 183 9.85 -17.48 16.54
N GLU A 184 9.54 -18.74 16.16
CA GLU A 184 10.51 -19.82 16.06
C GLU A 184 11.61 -19.51 15.03
N TYR A 185 11.23 -19.00 13.85
CA TYR A 185 12.21 -18.60 12.82
C TYR A 185 13.07 -17.43 13.27
N ALA A 186 12.44 -16.42 13.88
CA ALA A 186 13.15 -15.28 14.42
C ALA A 186 14.18 -15.70 15.49
N ASP A 187 13.79 -16.59 16.41
CA ASP A 187 14.70 -17.16 17.41
C ASP A 187 15.87 -17.92 16.79
N GLN A 188 15.60 -18.71 15.75
CA GLN A 188 16.65 -19.40 15.00
C GLN A 188 17.65 -18.41 14.39
N LEU A 189 17.15 -17.33 13.76
CA LEU A 189 18.00 -16.30 13.15
C LEU A 189 18.83 -15.55 14.18
N LEU A 190 18.25 -15.22 15.32
CA LEU A 190 18.93 -14.52 16.39
C LEU A 190 20.08 -15.39 16.98
N LYS A 191 19.80 -16.66 17.28
CA LYS A 191 20.80 -17.62 17.75
C LYS A 191 21.93 -17.84 16.74
N ALA A 192 21.63 -17.79 15.45
CA ALA A 192 22.61 -17.93 14.37
C ALA A 192 23.36 -16.62 14.05
N ASN A 193 23.05 -15.51 14.71
CA ASN A 193 23.55 -14.17 14.39
C ASN A 193 23.29 -13.75 12.93
N LYS A 194 22.09 -14.08 12.41
CA LYS A 194 21.63 -13.83 11.03
C LYS A 194 20.35 -13.00 10.98
N ALA A 195 20.20 -12.03 11.87
CA ALA A 195 18.99 -11.23 11.97
C ALA A 195 18.57 -10.56 10.65
N GLY A 196 19.52 -10.16 9.80
CA GLY A 196 19.25 -9.60 8.48
C GLY A 196 18.51 -10.56 7.52
N ASP A 197 18.56 -11.87 7.77
CA ASP A 197 17.86 -12.86 6.94
C ASP A 197 16.32 -12.76 7.12
N LEU A 198 15.81 -12.13 8.18
CA LEU A 198 14.36 -11.86 8.31
C LEU A 198 13.85 -11.01 7.15
N ASN A 199 14.65 -10.03 6.72
CA ASN A 199 14.34 -9.15 5.58
C ASN A 199 14.76 -9.74 4.21
N ASN A 200 15.64 -10.76 4.17
CA ASN A 200 16.18 -11.29 2.92
C ASN A 200 15.64 -12.69 2.59
N LYS A 201 15.19 -13.43 3.59
CA LYS A 201 14.69 -14.81 3.51
C LYS A 201 13.40 -14.93 4.32
N PRO A 202 12.32 -14.27 3.90
CA PRO A 202 11.11 -14.20 4.69
C PRO A 202 10.40 -15.56 4.81
N VAL A 203 9.75 -15.77 5.95
CA VAL A 203 8.92 -16.93 6.24
C VAL A 203 7.60 -16.46 6.81
N GLY A 204 6.50 -16.84 6.19
CA GLY A 204 5.14 -16.52 6.63
C GLY A 204 4.19 -17.70 6.48
N THR A 205 2.90 -17.42 6.55
CA THR A 205 1.80 -18.38 6.40
C THR A 205 1.02 -18.21 5.10
N GLY A 206 1.44 -17.27 4.26
CA GLY A 206 0.72 -16.79 3.09
C GLY A 206 0.58 -17.78 1.94
N PRO A 207 -0.15 -17.37 0.88
CA PRO A 207 -0.43 -18.23 -0.27
C PRO A 207 0.80 -18.61 -1.10
N PHE A 208 1.87 -17.85 -1.02
CA PHE A 208 3.07 -18.09 -1.81
C PHE A 208 4.35 -18.11 -0.95
N VAL A 209 5.22 -19.07 -1.22
CA VAL A 209 6.52 -19.24 -0.56
C VAL A 209 7.59 -18.51 -1.36
N PHE A 210 8.33 -17.62 -0.72
CA PHE A 210 9.43 -16.88 -1.32
C PHE A 210 10.52 -17.84 -1.85
N GLN A 211 11.02 -17.55 -3.05
CA GLN A 211 12.12 -18.29 -3.67
C GLN A 211 13.36 -17.40 -3.86
N ARG A 212 13.22 -16.26 -4.51
CA ARG A 212 14.33 -15.35 -4.77
C ARG A 212 13.86 -13.96 -5.16
N TYR A 213 14.70 -12.97 -4.90
CA TYR A 213 14.59 -11.61 -5.36
C TYR A 213 15.83 -11.19 -6.15
N ASN A 214 15.63 -10.75 -7.36
CA ASN A 214 16.62 -10.06 -8.17
C ASN A 214 16.16 -8.61 -8.28
N LYS A 215 16.80 -7.71 -7.54
CA LYS A 215 16.44 -6.29 -7.51
C LYS A 215 16.33 -5.73 -8.92
N ASP A 216 15.33 -4.89 -9.17
CA ASP A 216 15.02 -4.22 -10.43
C ASP A 216 14.70 -5.16 -11.61
N ALA A 217 14.58 -6.46 -11.35
CA ALA A 217 14.23 -7.46 -12.35
C ALA A 217 12.98 -8.25 -11.97
N GLN A 218 13.01 -9.02 -10.88
CA GLN A 218 11.85 -9.83 -10.48
C GLN A 218 11.91 -10.34 -9.04
N VAL A 219 10.72 -10.60 -8.49
CA VAL A 219 10.55 -11.47 -7.31
C VAL A 219 9.85 -12.75 -7.75
N ARG A 220 10.32 -13.90 -7.28
CA ARG A 220 9.76 -15.22 -7.62
C ARG A 220 9.29 -15.96 -6.38
N PHE A 221 8.11 -16.57 -6.50
CA PHE A 221 7.48 -17.37 -5.47
C PHE A 221 6.99 -18.70 -6.05
N LYS A 222 6.82 -19.70 -5.18
CA LYS A 222 6.08 -20.94 -5.48
C LYS A 222 4.78 -20.96 -4.68
N ALA A 223 3.74 -21.62 -5.18
CA ALA A 223 2.51 -21.82 -4.43
C ALA A 223 2.78 -22.54 -3.10
N ASN A 224 2.10 -22.11 -2.04
CA ASN A 224 2.09 -22.81 -0.76
C ASN A 224 1.05 -23.94 -0.81
N PRO A 225 1.47 -25.23 -0.80
CA PRO A 225 0.54 -26.36 -0.86
C PRO A 225 -0.30 -26.49 0.42
N ASP A 226 0.20 -25.97 1.53
CA ASP A 226 -0.42 -26.05 2.86
C ASP A 226 -1.15 -24.76 3.26
N TYR A 227 -1.46 -23.88 2.28
CA TYR A 227 -2.15 -22.63 2.56
C TYR A 227 -3.53 -22.89 3.15
N PHE A 228 -3.86 -22.30 4.29
CA PHE A 228 -5.07 -22.60 5.05
C PHE A 228 -6.39 -22.26 4.34
N ARG A 229 -6.36 -21.39 3.32
CA ARG A 229 -7.51 -21.11 2.43
C ARG A 229 -7.50 -21.96 1.15
N GLY A 230 -6.63 -22.97 1.07
CA GLY A 230 -6.43 -23.82 -0.11
C GLY A 230 -5.24 -23.39 -0.97
N LYS A 231 -4.57 -24.37 -1.59
CA LYS A 231 -3.41 -24.12 -2.48
C LYS A 231 -3.81 -23.13 -3.60
N PRO A 232 -3.01 -22.07 -3.85
CA PRO A 232 -3.22 -21.20 -5.01
C PRO A 232 -3.27 -21.98 -6.31
N PRO A 233 -4.13 -21.59 -7.29
CA PRO A 233 -4.25 -22.29 -8.55
C PRO A 233 -3.04 -22.11 -9.47
N ALA A 234 -2.28 -21.02 -9.34
CA ALA A 234 -1.00 -20.82 -10.03
C ALA A 234 0.12 -21.51 -9.25
N ASP A 235 0.91 -22.40 -9.89
CA ASP A 235 2.02 -23.09 -9.21
C ASP A 235 3.19 -22.17 -8.85
N ALA A 236 3.33 -21.04 -9.53
CA ALA A 236 4.31 -20.00 -9.24
C ALA A 236 3.74 -18.61 -9.55
N LEU A 237 4.14 -17.62 -8.74
CA LEU A 237 3.94 -16.21 -8.99
C LEU A 237 5.28 -15.54 -9.28
N ILE A 238 5.34 -14.71 -10.31
CA ILE A 238 6.51 -13.93 -10.67
C ILE A 238 6.06 -12.46 -10.77
N LEU A 239 6.58 -11.61 -9.91
CA LEU A 239 6.45 -10.17 -10.04
C LEU A 239 7.63 -9.67 -10.89
N ALA A 240 7.37 -9.37 -12.15
CA ALA A 240 8.35 -8.87 -13.10
C ALA A 240 8.37 -7.33 -13.03
N ILE A 241 9.51 -6.77 -12.63
CA ILE A 241 9.65 -5.33 -12.40
C ILE A 241 9.87 -4.63 -13.73
N ALA A 242 8.98 -3.69 -14.06
CA ALA A 242 9.07 -2.86 -15.26
C ALA A 242 8.51 -1.47 -14.93
N THR A 243 9.41 -0.55 -14.62
CA THR A 243 9.04 0.80 -14.11
C THR A 243 8.31 1.66 -15.14
N ASP A 244 8.58 1.46 -16.43
CA ASP A 244 7.91 2.19 -17.52
C ASP A 244 6.58 1.51 -17.91
N ASN A 245 5.50 2.29 -17.93
CA ASN A 245 4.15 1.81 -18.25
C ASN A 245 4.06 1.25 -19.68
N ASN A 246 4.76 1.84 -20.66
CA ASN A 246 4.72 1.35 -22.05
C ASN A 246 5.40 -0.01 -22.13
N VAL A 247 6.52 -0.20 -21.40
CA VAL A 247 7.21 -1.50 -21.32
C VAL A 247 6.28 -2.55 -20.70
N ARG A 248 5.56 -2.21 -19.61
CA ARG A 248 4.57 -3.13 -19.02
C ARG A 248 3.49 -3.54 -20.03
N LEU A 249 2.93 -2.58 -20.77
CA LEU A 249 1.91 -2.85 -21.77
C LEU A 249 2.45 -3.71 -22.93
N GLN A 250 3.67 -3.43 -23.42
CA GLN A 250 4.29 -4.26 -24.47
C GLN A 250 4.53 -5.69 -24.01
N LYS A 251 5.02 -5.88 -22.77
CA LYS A 251 5.18 -7.22 -22.18
C LYS A 251 3.85 -7.97 -22.07
N LEU A 252 2.77 -7.28 -21.67
CA LEU A 252 1.41 -7.86 -21.65
C LEU A 252 0.96 -8.30 -23.04
N LYS A 253 1.12 -7.44 -24.06
CA LYS A 253 0.79 -7.76 -25.46
C LYS A 253 1.61 -8.93 -26.00
N ALA A 254 2.90 -8.99 -25.67
CA ALA A 254 3.80 -10.08 -26.04
C ALA A 254 3.57 -11.38 -25.25
N ASN A 255 2.66 -11.38 -24.26
CA ASN A 255 2.39 -12.50 -23.35
C ASN A 255 3.61 -12.87 -22.46
N GLU A 256 4.52 -11.91 -22.22
CA GLU A 256 5.58 -12.06 -21.23
C GLU A 256 5.06 -11.84 -19.80
N CYS A 257 3.97 -11.06 -19.66
CA CYS A 257 3.16 -10.95 -18.45
C CYS A 257 1.72 -11.30 -18.76
N GLN A 258 0.99 -11.84 -17.78
CA GLN A 258 -0.46 -12.08 -17.89
C GLN A 258 -1.27 -10.97 -17.25
N VAL A 259 -0.68 -10.22 -16.31
CA VAL A 259 -1.25 -9.03 -15.68
C VAL A 259 -0.23 -7.89 -15.78
N ALA A 260 -0.68 -6.70 -16.10
CA ALA A 260 0.12 -5.47 -16.08
C ALA A 260 -0.59 -4.45 -15.17
N LEU A 261 0.06 -4.11 -14.07
CA LEU A 261 -0.48 -3.14 -13.11
C LEU A 261 -0.31 -1.72 -13.63
N TYR A 262 -1.28 -0.87 -13.32
CA TYR A 262 -1.25 0.59 -13.57
C TYR A 262 -0.88 0.98 -15.02
N PRO A 263 -1.62 0.50 -16.04
CA PRO A 263 -1.46 0.98 -17.41
C PRO A 263 -1.79 2.47 -17.48
N LYS A 264 -1.24 3.16 -18.48
CA LYS A 264 -1.59 4.58 -18.69
C LYS A 264 -3.09 4.70 -19.01
N PRO A 265 -3.78 5.70 -18.45
CA PRO A 265 -5.18 5.95 -18.77
C PRO A 265 -5.44 6.13 -20.28
N ASP A 266 -4.53 6.78 -21.01
CA ASP A 266 -4.62 6.98 -22.45
C ASP A 266 -4.57 5.68 -23.26
N ASP A 267 -3.96 4.63 -22.72
CA ASP A 267 -3.87 3.32 -23.37
C ASP A 267 -5.15 2.49 -23.20
N ILE A 268 -6.00 2.80 -22.20
CA ILE A 268 -7.19 2.01 -21.85
C ILE A 268 -8.13 1.78 -23.05
N PRO A 269 -8.46 2.80 -23.88
CA PRO A 269 -9.30 2.57 -25.04
C PRO A 269 -8.69 1.58 -26.06
N SER A 270 -7.36 1.58 -26.21
CA SER A 270 -6.65 0.66 -27.11
C SER A 270 -6.61 -0.77 -26.56
N ILE A 271 -6.43 -0.91 -25.25
CA ILE A 271 -6.42 -2.20 -24.56
C ILE A 271 -7.81 -2.86 -24.64
N LYS A 272 -8.88 -2.08 -24.39
CA LYS A 272 -10.28 -2.57 -24.49
C LYS A 272 -10.69 -3.01 -25.90
N LYS A 273 -9.97 -2.57 -26.94
CA LYS A 273 -10.20 -3.00 -28.34
C LYS A 273 -9.42 -4.26 -28.73
N ASP A 274 -8.44 -4.66 -27.93
CA ASP A 274 -7.63 -5.85 -28.19
C ASP A 274 -8.38 -7.09 -27.69
N GLU A 275 -8.82 -7.97 -28.58
CA GLU A 275 -9.58 -9.19 -28.26
C GLU A 275 -8.82 -10.16 -27.32
N LYS A 276 -7.50 -10.01 -27.17
CA LYS A 276 -6.68 -10.84 -26.29
C LYS A 276 -6.54 -10.27 -24.89
N LEU A 277 -7.01 -9.05 -24.65
CA LEU A 277 -6.83 -8.30 -23.42
C LEU A 277 -8.16 -7.90 -22.80
N LYS A 278 -8.15 -7.68 -21.50
CA LYS A 278 -9.25 -7.06 -20.74
C LYS A 278 -8.69 -6.08 -19.72
N VAL A 279 -9.54 -5.19 -19.23
CA VAL A 279 -9.22 -4.19 -18.22
C VAL A 279 -10.23 -4.29 -17.09
N ASP A 280 -9.75 -4.44 -15.87
CA ASP A 280 -10.55 -4.18 -14.68
C ASP A 280 -10.31 -2.73 -14.24
N GLU A 281 -11.36 -2.05 -13.79
CA GLU A 281 -11.32 -0.65 -13.39
C GLU A 281 -12.21 -0.36 -12.20
N MET A 282 -11.78 0.54 -11.33
CA MET A 282 -12.60 1.02 -10.22
C MET A 282 -12.16 2.42 -9.75
N ASN A 283 -13.01 3.09 -8.96
CA ASN A 283 -12.59 4.28 -8.22
C ASN A 283 -11.66 3.82 -7.10
N ALA A 284 -10.43 4.34 -7.11
CA ALA A 284 -9.45 3.99 -6.10
C ALA A 284 -9.55 4.95 -4.90
N MET A 285 -9.23 4.44 -3.72
CA MET A 285 -9.06 5.27 -2.52
C MET A 285 -7.68 5.90 -2.54
N THR A 286 -7.48 6.89 -3.42
CA THR A 286 -6.18 7.51 -3.65
C THR A 286 -6.24 9.02 -3.55
N VAL A 287 -5.11 9.62 -3.19
CA VAL A 287 -4.83 11.03 -3.42
C VAL A 287 -3.45 11.19 -4.02
N SER A 288 -3.35 11.97 -5.09
CA SER A 288 -2.09 12.50 -5.60
C SER A 288 -1.90 13.89 -5.04
N TYR A 289 -0.70 14.22 -4.57
CA TYR A 289 -0.43 15.52 -3.94
C TYR A 289 1.02 15.98 -4.14
N ILE A 290 1.24 17.27 -3.91
CA ILE A 290 2.57 17.83 -3.74
C ILE A 290 2.66 18.37 -2.32
N ALA A 291 3.48 17.72 -1.49
CA ALA A 291 3.76 18.20 -0.14
C ALA A 291 4.79 19.34 -0.18
N MET A 292 4.57 20.36 0.63
CA MET A 292 5.44 21.52 0.80
C MET A 292 6.05 21.48 2.19
N ASN A 293 7.36 21.34 2.28
CA ASN A 293 8.07 21.16 3.55
C ASN A 293 8.02 22.42 4.42
N THR A 294 7.11 22.45 5.37
CA THR A 294 6.86 23.62 6.23
C THR A 294 8.01 23.97 7.17
N SER A 295 9.03 23.11 7.30
CA SER A 295 10.25 23.41 8.06
C SER A 295 11.28 24.22 7.26
N HIS A 296 11.12 24.35 5.95
CA HIS A 296 12.05 25.07 5.09
C HIS A 296 11.72 26.56 4.99
N LYS A 297 12.77 27.35 4.72
CA LYS A 297 12.63 28.79 4.48
C LYS A 297 11.63 29.04 3.36
N TYR A 298 10.80 30.04 3.52
CA TYR A 298 9.65 30.41 2.70
C TYR A 298 8.49 29.42 2.74
N MET A 299 8.72 28.10 2.72
CA MET A 299 7.65 27.09 2.82
C MET A 299 6.95 27.09 4.18
N SER A 300 7.58 27.62 5.24
CA SER A 300 6.95 27.86 6.54
C SER A 300 5.83 28.91 6.49
N ASP A 301 5.88 29.83 5.52
CA ASP A 301 4.84 30.85 5.34
C ASP A 301 3.66 30.34 4.51
N VAL A 302 2.48 30.34 5.09
CA VAL A 302 1.25 29.86 4.43
C VAL A 302 0.91 30.68 3.16
N ARG A 303 1.32 31.96 3.09
CA ARG A 303 1.10 32.79 1.90
C ARG A 303 1.87 32.25 0.69
N VAL A 304 3.09 31.75 0.91
CA VAL A 304 3.90 31.12 -0.15
C VAL A 304 3.23 29.84 -0.63
N ARG A 305 2.78 28.97 0.29
CA ARG A 305 2.10 27.72 -0.07
C ARG A 305 0.80 27.95 -0.84
N LYS A 306 0.00 28.95 -0.41
CA LYS A 306 -1.20 29.38 -1.13
C LYS A 306 -0.90 29.99 -2.49
N ALA A 307 0.19 30.77 -2.61
CA ALA A 307 0.62 31.33 -3.89
C ALA A 307 0.99 30.21 -4.89
N ILE A 308 1.72 29.19 -4.44
CA ILE A 308 2.07 28.04 -5.27
C ILE A 308 0.81 27.30 -5.72
N ASP A 309 -0.14 27.05 -4.80
CA ASP A 309 -1.39 26.35 -5.09
C ASP A 309 -2.22 27.07 -6.17
N ILE A 310 -2.45 28.38 -6.03
CA ILE A 310 -3.28 29.15 -6.98
C ILE A 310 -2.56 29.49 -8.28
N ALA A 311 -1.23 29.39 -8.34
CA ALA A 311 -0.47 29.55 -9.58
C ALA A 311 -0.56 28.31 -10.49
N PHE A 312 -0.73 27.12 -9.90
CA PHE A 312 -0.71 25.85 -10.60
C PHE A 312 -2.08 25.50 -11.23
N ASP A 313 -2.06 25.05 -12.49
CA ASP A 313 -3.26 24.61 -13.22
C ASP A 313 -3.57 23.14 -12.95
N LYS A 314 -4.27 22.88 -11.83
CA LYS A 314 -4.68 21.51 -11.43
C LYS A 314 -5.57 20.83 -12.47
N ALA A 315 -6.45 21.58 -13.14
CA ALA A 315 -7.35 21.02 -14.15
C ALA A 315 -6.58 20.55 -15.38
N ALA A 316 -5.62 21.37 -15.86
CA ALA A 316 -4.73 20.98 -16.95
C ALA A 316 -3.87 19.78 -16.57
N TYR A 317 -3.35 19.74 -15.34
CA TYR A 317 -2.59 18.61 -14.80
C TYR A 317 -3.41 17.32 -14.83
N VAL A 318 -4.62 17.32 -14.25
CA VAL A 318 -5.49 16.14 -14.22
C VAL A 318 -5.81 15.63 -15.63
N ASN A 319 -6.14 16.55 -16.55
CA ASN A 319 -6.40 16.17 -17.93
C ASN A 319 -5.17 15.59 -18.63
N ALA A 320 -3.99 16.18 -18.43
CA ALA A 320 -2.76 15.75 -19.10
C ALA A 320 -2.24 14.39 -18.60
N LEU A 321 -2.41 14.10 -17.31
CA LEU A 321 -1.87 12.88 -16.72
C LEU A 321 -2.85 11.71 -16.74
N PHE A 322 -4.14 11.98 -16.56
CA PHE A 322 -5.14 10.94 -16.36
C PHE A 322 -6.13 10.82 -17.53
N GLY A 323 -6.18 11.82 -18.40
CA GLY A 323 -7.21 11.88 -19.43
C GLY A 323 -8.60 12.21 -18.85
N LYS A 324 -9.57 12.46 -19.73
CA LYS A 324 -10.91 12.89 -19.34
C LYS A 324 -11.68 11.77 -18.62
N GLY A 325 -12.14 12.05 -17.40
CA GLY A 325 -13.02 11.14 -16.62
C GLY A 325 -12.30 10.04 -15.83
N ASN A 326 -10.97 9.99 -15.87
CA ASN A 326 -10.18 8.98 -15.16
C ASN A 326 -9.62 9.47 -13.82
N ALA A 327 -9.81 10.74 -13.51
CA ALA A 327 -9.52 11.33 -12.21
C ALA A 327 -10.36 12.59 -12.01
N THR A 328 -10.54 12.99 -10.77
CA THR A 328 -11.13 14.28 -10.36
C THR A 328 -10.06 15.17 -9.74
N VAL A 329 -10.18 16.49 -9.90
CA VAL A 329 -9.30 17.44 -9.19
C VAL A 329 -9.60 17.34 -7.70
N ALA A 330 -8.59 17.00 -6.91
CA ALA A 330 -8.73 16.87 -5.47
C ALA A 330 -8.83 18.24 -4.79
N VAL A 331 -9.64 18.31 -3.74
CA VAL A 331 -9.73 19.45 -2.83
C VAL A 331 -9.14 19.06 -1.47
N ASN A 332 -9.57 17.91 -0.98
CA ASN A 332 -9.28 17.39 0.35
C ASN A 332 -8.17 16.31 0.32
N PRO A 333 -7.61 15.95 1.48
CA PRO A 333 -6.52 14.96 1.56
C PRO A 333 -6.96 13.51 1.33
N TYR A 334 -8.24 13.22 1.17
CA TYR A 334 -8.78 11.90 0.86
C TYR A 334 -10.01 12.00 -0.06
N PRO A 335 -10.41 10.90 -0.78
CA PRO A 335 -11.49 10.94 -1.75
C PRO A 335 -12.89 11.02 -1.11
N ASP A 336 -13.86 11.53 -1.86
CA ASP A 336 -15.24 11.77 -1.46
C ASP A 336 -16.07 10.51 -1.16
N THR A 337 -15.52 9.35 -1.44
CA THR A 337 -16.10 8.04 -1.09
C THR A 337 -15.95 7.68 0.38
N LEU A 338 -15.11 8.40 1.12
CA LEU A 338 -14.84 8.14 2.53
C LEU A 338 -15.66 9.03 3.46
N LEU A 339 -15.88 8.54 4.68
CA LEU A 339 -16.65 9.18 5.73
C LEU A 339 -16.17 10.62 6.01
N GLY A 340 -17.10 11.56 6.15
CA GLY A 340 -16.80 12.93 6.58
C GLY A 340 -16.01 13.76 5.57
N TYR A 341 -16.09 13.43 4.28
CA TYR A 341 -15.56 14.32 3.24
C TYR A 341 -16.26 15.66 3.24
N ASN A 342 -15.52 16.75 3.35
CA ASN A 342 -16.10 18.10 3.41
C ASN A 342 -16.39 18.65 2.02
N HIS A 343 -17.63 18.49 1.56
CA HIS A 343 -18.11 19.00 0.26
C HIS A 343 -18.26 20.52 0.18
N LYS A 344 -18.13 21.25 1.30
CA LYS A 344 -18.21 22.72 1.33
C LYS A 344 -16.90 23.38 0.88
N LEU A 345 -15.79 22.64 0.96
CA LEU A 345 -14.48 23.12 0.52
C LEU A 345 -14.36 23.04 -1.01
N THR A 346 -13.73 24.03 -1.58
CA THR A 346 -13.51 24.11 -3.03
C THR A 346 -12.09 24.59 -3.33
N ASN A 347 -11.55 24.19 -4.48
CA ASN A 347 -10.30 24.77 -4.95
C ASN A 347 -10.49 26.25 -5.31
N PRO A 348 -9.57 27.14 -4.89
CA PRO A 348 -9.58 28.51 -5.38
C PRO A 348 -9.31 28.52 -6.89
N PRO A 349 -9.85 29.50 -7.63
CA PRO A 349 -9.52 29.66 -9.04
C PRO A 349 -8.03 29.99 -9.21
N ARG A 350 -7.47 29.55 -10.33
CA ARG A 350 -6.11 29.92 -10.71
C ARG A 350 -5.99 31.42 -10.87
N ASP A 351 -5.01 32.04 -10.19
CA ASP A 351 -4.80 33.49 -10.21
C ASP A 351 -3.31 33.83 -10.07
N LEU A 352 -2.67 34.12 -11.20
CA LEU A 352 -1.24 34.42 -11.24
C LEU A 352 -0.88 35.77 -10.64
N ASP A 353 -1.79 36.76 -10.70
CA ASP A 353 -1.53 38.10 -10.14
C ASP A 353 -1.60 38.07 -8.62
N LYS A 354 -2.60 37.39 -8.08
CA LYS A 354 -2.70 37.15 -6.65
C LYS A 354 -1.54 36.31 -6.12
N ALA A 355 -1.08 35.30 -6.89
CA ALA A 355 0.08 34.50 -6.52
C ALA A 355 1.34 35.37 -6.41
N ARG A 356 1.60 36.26 -7.39
CA ARG A 356 2.73 37.21 -7.33
C ARG A 356 2.62 38.16 -6.14
N ALA A 357 1.42 38.66 -5.86
CA ALA A 357 1.19 39.52 -4.70
C ALA A 357 1.53 38.83 -3.37
N LEU A 358 1.03 37.60 -3.18
CA LEU A 358 1.31 36.80 -1.98
C LEU A 358 2.80 36.48 -1.82
N LEU A 359 3.52 36.13 -2.90
CA LEU A 359 4.97 35.89 -2.87
C LEU A 359 5.73 37.15 -2.48
N LYS A 360 5.35 38.30 -3.02
CA LYS A 360 5.95 39.60 -2.70
C LYS A 360 5.70 39.97 -1.23
N GLU A 361 4.48 39.82 -0.74
CA GLU A 361 4.12 40.06 0.67
C GLU A 361 4.87 39.14 1.63
N ALA A 362 5.14 37.89 1.22
CA ALA A 362 5.93 36.95 1.97
C ALA A 362 7.46 37.18 1.85
N GLY A 363 7.88 38.19 1.09
CA GLY A 363 9.30 38.54 0.92
C GLY A 363 10.11 37.50 0.11
N VAL A 364 9.44 36.78 -0.80
CA VAL A 364 10.12 35.83 -1.69
C VAL A 364 10.73 36.58 -2.87
N PRO A 365 12.07 36.57 -3.05
CA PRO A 365 12.72 37.23 -4.19
C PRO A 365 12.33 36.57 -5.50
N GLU A 366 12.21 37.39 -6.57
CA GLU A 366 12.06 36.85 -7.93
C GLU A 366 13.27 36.00 -8.31
N GLY A 367 13.04 34.88 -8.97
CA GLY A 367 14.06 33.90 -9.32
C GLY A 367 14.45 32.94 -8.18
N THR A 368 13.76 32.99 -7.02
CA THR A 368 13.94 31.98 -5.96
C THR A 368 13.72 30.58 -6.53
N THR A 369 14.64 29.67 -6.20
CA THR A 369 14.59 28.27 -6.66
C THR A 369 14.13 27.38 -5.54
N PHE A 370 13.12 26.52 -5.80
CA PHE A 370 12.69 25.44 -4.92
C PHE A 370 13.02 24.09 -5.55
N THR A 371 13.43 23.14 -4.74
CA THR A 371 13.62 21.73 -5.17
C THR A 371 12.29 21.02 -5.19
N LEU A 372 12.01 20.28 -6.26
CA LEU A 372 10.86 19.37 -6.36
C LEU A 372 11.36 17.94 -6.57
N PHE A 373 11.18 17.10 -5.56
CA PHE A 373 11.46 15.67 -5.67
C PHE A 373 10.35 14.95 -6.41
N THR A 374 10.73 14.11 -7.36
CA THR A 374 9.81 13.27 -8.12
C THR A 374 10.46 11.93 -8.46
N ARG A 375 9.66 10.93 -8.82
CA ARG A 375 10.15 9.58 -9.12
C ARG A 375 10.21 9.28 -10.60
N ASN A 376 11.01 8.28 -10.95
CA ASN A 376 10.92 7.60 -12.23
C ASN A 376 9.70 6.68 -12.28
N GLY A 377 9.09 6.58 -13.46
CA GLY A 377 7.96 5.68 -13.71
C GLY A 377 6.65 6.12 -13.06
N GLY A 378 5.55 5.56 -13.54
CA GLY A 378 4.20 5.83 -13.03
C GLY A 378 3.70 4.76 -12.08
N GLY A 379 2.77 5.13 -11.21
CA GLY A 379 2.10 4.24 -10.27
C GLY A 379 0.63 4.61 -10.06
N PRO A 380 -0.03 4.04 -9.04
CA PRO A 380 -1.48 4.14 -8.87
C PRO A 380 -1.99 5.57 -8.69
N THR A 381 -1.21 6.42 -8.03
CA THR A 381 -1.60 7.81 -7.73
C THR A 381 -1.14 8.82 -8.77
N ASN A 382 -0.13 8.47 -9.58
CA ASN A 382 0.40 9.35 -10.62
C ASN A 382 1.01 8.52 -11.77
N PRO A 383 0.39 8.50 -12.96
CA PRO A 383 0.88 7.70 -14.10
C PRO A 383 2.11 8.32 -14.80
N ASN A 384 2.38 9.61 -14.59
CA ASN A 384 3.51 10.30 -15.20
C ASN A 384 4.06 11.43 -14.29
N PRO A 385 4.80 11.07 -13.21
CA PRO A 385 5.29 12.05 -12.24
C PRO A 385 6.20 13.12 -12.86
N MET A 386 7.00 12.76 -13.84
CA MET A 386 7.90 13.70 -14.52
C MET A 386 7.14 14.78 -15.30
N LEU A 387 6.10 14.41 -16.05
CA LEU A 387 5.24 15.38 -16.74
C LEU A 387 4.59 16.33 -15.73
N GLY A 388 4.09 15.81 -14.61
CA GLY A 388 3.50 16.61 -13.53
C GLY A 388 4.49 17.65 -12.97
N ALA A 389 5.73 17.23 -12.73
CA ALA A 389 6.80 18.12 -12.24
C ALA A 389 7.15 19.20 -13.26
N GLN A 390 7.21 18.87 -14.55
CA GLN A 390 7.46 19.83 -15.63
C GLN A 390 6.32 20.85 -15.77
N MET A 391 5.06 20.43 -15.61
CA MET A 391 3.92 21.34 -15.62
C MET A 391 3.99 22.32 -14.43
N MET A 392 4.34 21.81 -13.23
CA MET A 392 4.57 22.66 -12.05
C MET A 392 5.67 23.68 -12.30
N GLN A 393 6.80 23.25 -12.85
CA GLN A 393 7.93 24.11 -13.20
C GLN A 393 7.51 25.23 -14.17
N ALA A 394 6.76 24.87 -15.22
CA ALA A 394 6.30 25.84 -16.23
C ALA A 394 5.31 26.87 -15.67
N ASP A 395 4.42 26.44 -14.77
CA ASP A 395 3.42 27.35 -14.18
C ASP A 395 4.05 28.27 -13.13
N LEU A 396 4.93 27.76 -12.28
CA LEU A 396 5.58 28.58 -11.25
C LEU A 396 6.58 29.58 -11.84
N ALA A 397 7.17 29.28 -12.99
CA ALA A 397 7.99 30.24 -13.72
C ALA A 397 7.22 31.53 -14.09
N LYS A 398 5.91 31.44 -14.33
CA LYS A 398 5.03 32.59 -14.64
C LYS A 398 4.87 33.56 -13.47
N VAL A 399 5.16 33.12 -12.24
CA VAL A 399 5.11 33.93 -11.02
C VAL A 399 6.49 34.19 -10.42
N GLY A 400 7.57 33.99 -11.21
CA GLY A 400 8.94 34.31 -10.83
C GLY A 400 9.64 33.26 -9.95
N ILE A 401 9.08 32.04 -9.83
CA ILE A 401 9.66 30.93 -9.09
C ILE A 401 10.32 29.94 -10.05
N LYS A 402 11.52 29.50 -9.73
CA LYS A 402 12.25 28.42 -10.43
C LYS A 402 12.07 27.11 -9.70
N ILE A 403 11.91 26.03 -10.44
CA ILE A 403 11.84 24.68 -9.88
C ILE A 403 13.03 23.87 -10.36
N ASP A 404 13.79 23.33 -9.41
CA ASP A 404 14.85 22.35 -9.64
C ASP A 404 14.26 20.94 -9.44
N ILE A 405 13.95 20.27 -10.56
CA ILE A 405 13.35 18.92 -10.54
C ILE A 405 14.44 17.89 -10.26
N ARG A 406 14.28 17.14 -9.19
CA ARG A 406 15.14 16.02 -8.78
C ARG A 406 14.41 14.70 -8.98
N VAL A 407 14.83 13.96 -10.01
CA VAL A 407 14.24 12.65 -10.35
C VAL A 407 15.06 11.56 -9.69
N MET A 408 14.39 10.64 -8.97
CA MET A 408 15.05 9.58 -8.21
C MET A 408 14.30 8.24 -8.38
N GLU A 409 14.96 7.16 -8.03
CA GLU A 409 14.31 5.88 -7.78
C GLU A 409 13.35 6.03 -6.59
N TRP A 410 12.27 5.22 -6.56
CA TRP A 410 11.17 5.39 -5.61
C TRP A 410 11.61 5.31 -4.15
N GLY A 411 12.32 4.24 -3.76
CA GLY A 411 12.78 4.06 -2.38
C GLY A 411 13.79 5.13 -1.93
N GLU A 412 14.69 5.55 -2.83
CA GLU A 412 15.63 6.64 -2.55
C GLU A 412 14.90 7.99 -2.37
N MET A 413 13.90 8.26 -3.19
CA MET A 413 13.08 9.47 -3.06
C MET A 413 12.38 9.52 -1.70
N LEU A 414 11.75 8.42 -1.28
CA LEU A 414 11.06 8.33 0.01
C LEU A 414 12.02 8.56 1.18
N LYS A 415 13.18 7.89 1.16
CA LYS A 415 14.22 8.05 2.19
C LYS A 415 14.66 9.50 2.34
N ARG A 416 14.96 10.17 1.23
CA ARG A 416 15.39 11.57 1.23
C ARG A 416 14.26 12.54 1.61
N ALA A 417 13.02 12.23 1.22
CA ALA A 417 11.87 13.00 1.62
C ALA A 417 11.62 12.89 3.14
N LYS A 418 11.74 11.69 3.73
CA LYS A 418 11.70 11.48 5.18
C LYS A 418 12.79 12.25 5.93
N ASN A 419 13.97 12.40 5.33
CA ASN A 419 15.03 13.25 5.87
C ASN A 419 14.74 14.76 5.74
N GLY A 420 13.70 15.16 4.98
CA GLY A 420 13.33 16.56 4.78
C GLY A 420 14.26 17.31 3.83
N GLU A 421 14.92 16.63 2.88
CA GLU A 421 15.90 17.22 1.96
C GLU A 421 15.26 18.02 0.79
N HIS A 422 13.93 18.11 0.75
CA HIS A 422 13.15 18.74 -0.31
C HIS A 422 12.47 20.02 0.16
N ASP A 423 12.21 20.96 -0.76
CA ASP A 423 11.23 22.02 -0.54
C ASP A 423 9.82 21.51 -0.87
N MET A 424 9.71 20.74 -1.96
CA MET A 424 8.47 20.10 -2.39
C MET A 424 8.74 18.65 -2.82
N VAL A 425 7.76 17.77 -2.63
CA VAL A 425 7.79 16.39 -3.14
C VAL A 425 6.47 16.01 -3.78
N SER A 426 6.53 15.46 -4.98
CA SER A 426 5.39 14.85 -5.66
C SER A 426 5.20 13.43 -5.17
N ALA A 427 4.14 13.22 -4.41
CA ALA A 427 3.82 11.94 -3.80
C ALA A 427 2.33 11.61 -3.98
N GLY A 428 1.89 10.54 -3.39
CA GLY A 428 0.50 10.15 -3.34
C GLY A 428 0.29 9.09 -2.28
N TRP A 429 -0.96 8.89 -1.92
CA TRP A 429 -1.38 7.87 -0.98
C TRP A 429 -2.51 7.03 -1.53
N ALA A 430 -2.47 5.77 -1.23
CA ALA A 430 -3.56 4.84 -1.45
C ALA A 430 -4.05 4.39 -0.08
N GLY A 431 -5.34 4.42 0.13
CA GLY A 431 -5.93 3.98 1.40
C GLY A 431 -5.75 2.48 1.61
N ASP A 432 -5.31 2.10 2.81
CA ASP A 432 -4.99 0.71 3.15
C ASP A 432 -6.10 0.02 3.94
N ASN A 433 -7.08 0.76 4.46
CA ASN A 433 -8.13 0.20 5.31
C ASN A 433 -9.55 0.76 5.09
N GLY A 434 -9.72 1.71 4.18
CA GLY A 434 -11.03 2.30 3.90
C GLY A 434 -11.57 3.29 4.95
N ASP A 435 -10.77 3.68 5.93
CA ASP A 435 -11.11 4.70 6.91
C ASP A 435 -10.38 6.02 6.61
N PRO A 436 -11.02 7.21 6.78
CA PRO A 436 -10.34 8.50 6.60
C PRO A 436 -9.09 8.67 7.46
N ASP A 437 -9.05 8.01 8.62
CA ASP A 437 -7.90 8.05 9.50
C ASP A 437 -6.62 7.59 8.81
N ASN A 438 -6.70 6.61 7.93
CA ASN A 438 -5.56 6.10 7.17
C ASN A 438 -4.94 7.14 6.20
N PHE A 439 -5.66 8.20 5.88
CA PHE A 439 -5.13 9.34 5.12
C PHE A 439 -4.61 10.45 6.03
N LEU A 440 -5.29 10.67 7.16
CA LEU A 440 -5.01 11.85 8.00
C LEU A 440 -3.88 11.56 9.00
N THR A 441 -3.92 10.43 9.69
CA THR A 441 -2.96 10.13 10.76
C THR A 441 -1.56 9.82 10.22
N PRO A 442 -1.32 8.87 9.29
CA PRO A 442 0.04 8.54 8.86
C PRO A 442 0.72 9.65 8.04
N MET A 443 -0.05 10.55 7.41
CA MET A 443 0.49 11.55 6.50
C MET A 443 0.41 12.99 6.98
N LEU A 444 -0.36 13.30 8.02
CA LEU A 444 -0.63 14.69 8.43
C LEU A 444 -0.55 14.89 9.95
N SER A 445 -0.50 13.82 10.76
CA SER A 445 -0.34 13.94 12.21
C SER A 445 1.01 14.53 12.59
N CYS A 446 1.08 15.10 13.78
CA CYS A 446 2.32 15.62 14.34
C CYS A 446 3.36 14.53 14.59
N GLU A 447 2.94 13.30 14.92
CA GLU A 447 3.85 12.17 15.07
C GLU A 447 4.40 11.71 13.71
N ALA A 448 3.55 11.65 12.69
CA ALA A 448 3.97 11.32 11.33
C ALA A 448 4.97 12.34 10.74
N ALA A 449 4.97 13.59 11.21
CA ALA A 449 5.97 14.59 10.83
C ALA A 449 7.39 14.27 11.34
N LYS A 450 7.51 13.42 12.37
CA LYS A 450 8.79 12.98 12.93
C LYS A 450 9.29 11.69 12.27
N ASN A 451 8.43 10.67 12.19
CA ASN A 451 8.81 9.30 11.83
C ASN A 451 7.95 8.67 10.72
N GLY A 452 6.88 9.35 10.25
CA GLY A 452 5.93 8.82 9.27
C GLY A 452 6.06 9.38 7.87
N GLU A 453 4.94 9.37 7.16
CA GLU A 453 4.85 9.79 5.75
C GLU A 453 4.41 11.27 5.61
N ASN A 454 4.47 12.06 6.68
CA ASN A 454 4.17 13.49 6.62
C ASN A 454 5.34 14.28 6.01
N TYR A 455 5.48 14.18 4.70
CA TYR A 455 6.54 14.88 3.95
C TYR A 455 6.41 16.40 3.98
N ALA A 456 5.24 16.95 4.32
CA ALA A 456 5.08 18.38 4.58
C ALA A 456 5.74 18.83 5.89
N ARG A 457 6.07 17.90 6.79
CA ARG A 457 6.56 18.16 8.15
C ARG A 457 5.69 19.15 8.91
N TRP A 458 4.41 19.20 8.53
CA TRP A 458 3.40 20.06 9.11
C TRP A 458 2.85 19.43 10.39
N CYS A 459 2.73 20.24 11.44
CA CYS A 459 2.10 19.84 12.69
C CYS A 459 1.19 20.98 13.15
N ASN A 460 -0.09 20.68 13.34
CA ASN A 460 -1.10 21.59 13.85
C ASN A 460 -1.88 20.90 14.96
N GLU A 461 -1.80 21.44 16.19
CA GLU A 461 -2.41 20.83 17.37
C GLU A 461 -3.94 20.72 17.28
N LYS A 462 -4.61 21.70 16.66
CA LYS A 462 -6.05 21.64 16.45
C LYS A 462 -6.43 20.51 15.50
N PHE A 463 -5.68 20.35 14.41
CA PHE A 463 -5.85 19.23 13.49
C PHE A 463 -5.63 17.89 14.20
N GLN A 464 -4.53 17.78 14.97
CA GLN A 464 -4.22 16.58 15.74
C GLN A 464 -5.35 16.19 16.69
N THR A 465 -5.86 17.16 17.47
CA THR A 465 -6.98 16.94 18.40
C THR A 465 -8.22 16.42 17.67
N LEU A 466 -8.57 17.02 16.53
CA LEU A 466 -9.75 16.61 15.75
C LEU A 466 -9.67 15.18 15.22
N ILE A 467 -8.51 14.77 14.71
CA ILE A 467 -8.34 13.40 14.21
C ILE A 467 -8.29 12.38 15.35
N ASP A 468 -7.66 12.71 16.49
CA ASP A 468 -7.62 11.83 17.67
C ASP A 468 -9.02 11.63 18.27
N GLU A 469 -9.83 12.71 18.37
CA GLU A 469 -11.22 12.62 18.81
C GLU A 469 -12.08 11.79 17.85
N ALA A 470 -11.89 11.96 16.53
CA ALA A 470 -12.63 11.20 15.52
C ALA A 470 -12.33 9.68 15.63
N ARG A 471 -11.09 9.29 15.90
CA ARG A 471 -10.68 7.89 16.10
C ARG A 471 -11.34 7.27 17.33
N ALA A 472 -11.51 8.06 18.39
CA ALA A 472 -12.12 7.60 19.65
C ALA A 472 -13.64 7.46 19.60
N LYS A 473 -14.31 8.09 18.60
CA LYS A 473 -15.77 8.02 18.45
C LYS A 473 -16.22 6.77 17.73
N VAL A 474 -17.32 6.17 18.21
CA VAL A 474 -17.96 5.03 17.54
C VAL A 474 -19.07 5.50 16.59
N ASN A 475 -19.74 6.61 16.91
CA ASN A 475 -20.84 7.13 16.10
C ASN A 475 -20.31 7.72 14.77
N PRO A 476 -20.72 7.21 13.59
CA PRO A 476 -20.22 7.68 12.31
C PRO A 476 -20.51 9.16 12.03
N THR A 477 -21.66 9.67 12.50
CA THR A 477 -22.04 11.08 12.29
C THR A 477 -21.13 12.03 13.08
N GLU A 478 -20.81 11.69 14.33
CA GLU A 478 -19.87 12.47 15.14
C GLU A 478 -18.46 12.42 14.56
N ARG A 479 -18.02 11.24 14.08
CA ARG A 479 -16.73 11.09 13.39
C ARG A 479 -16.66 11.95 12.13
N ALA A 480 -17.72 11.91 11.31
CA ALA A 480 -17.79 12.69 10.07
C ALA A 480 -17.62 14.18 10.34
N ALA A 481 -18.33 14.72 11.35
CA ALA A 481 -18.24 16.14 11.70
C ALA A 481 -16.84 16.57 12.15
N LEU A 482 -16.09 15.70 12.84
CA LEU A 482 -14.72 15.97 13.26
C LEU A 482 -13.76 15.95 12.06
N TYR A 483 -13.93 14.99 11.14
CA TYR A 483 -13.14 14.95 9.91
C TYR A 483 -13.43 16.12 8.97
N GLU A 484 -14.67 16.61 8.86
CA GLU A 484 -14.97 17.83 8.12
C GLU A 484 -14.20 19.04 8.69
N GLN A 485 -14.15 19.19 10.02
CA GLN A 485 -13.41 20.27 10.67
C GLN A 485 -11.90 20.12 10.48
N ALA A 486 -11.36 18.89 10.54
CA ALA A 486 -9.93 18.63 10.28
C ALA A 486 -9.53 19.08 8.86
N GLN A 487 -10.39 18.81 7.85
CA GLN A 487 -10.16 19.26 6.48
C GLN A 487 -10.20 20.79 6.34
N GLU A 488 -10.98 21.49 7.15
CA GLU A 488 -10.98 22.97 7.19
C GLU A 488 -9.61 23.49 7.69
N VAL A 489 -9.07 22.90 8.76
CA VAL A 489 -7.74 23.27 9.29
C VAL A 489 -6.65 22.99 8.24
N PHE A 490 -6.69 21.81 7.61
CA PHE A 490 -5.77 21.45 6.53
C PHE A 490 -5.82 22.45 5.38
N ASN A 491 -7.00 22.83 4.93
CA ASN A 491 -7.20 23.79 3.83
C ASN A 491 -6.73 25.21 4.20
N GLN A 492 -6.92 25.62 5.48
CA GLN A 492 -6.41 26.90 5.97
C GLN A 492 -4.89 26.97 5.96
N ASP A 493 -4.21 25.91 6.36
CA ASP A 493 -2.76 25.86 6.47
C ASP A 493 -2.05 25.45 5.16
N GLN A 494 -2.76 24.79 4.23
CA GLN A 494 -2.26 24.38 2.93
C GLN A 494 -0.92 23.65 2.95
N PRO A 495 -0.73 22.56 3.72
CA PRO A 495 0.54 21.81 3.73
C PRO A 495 0.79 21.07 2.43
N TRP A 496 -0.27 20.76 1.67
CA TRP A 496 -0.24 20.12 0.35
C TRP A 496 -0.94 20.95 -0.71
N ILE A 497 -0.57 20.72 -1.95
CA ILE A 497 -1.42 20.89 -3.10
C ILE A 497 -2.08 19.54 -3.35
N SER A 498 -3.35 19.37 -2.99
CA SER A 498 -4.15 18.19 -3.36
C SER A 498 -4.38 18.22 -4.87
N MET A 499 -3.96 17.16 -5.59
CA MET A 499 -3.90 17.17 -7.05
C MET A 499 -5.05 16.39 -7.67
N ALA A 500 -5.16 15.11 -7.34
CA ALA A 500 -6.13 14.22 -7.98
C ALA A 500 -6.59 13.08 -7.06
N HIS A 501 -7.87 12.72 -7.19
CA HIS A 501 -8.39 11.40 -6.80
C HIS A 501 -8.55 10.58 -8.08
N THR A 502 -8.01 9.36 -8.11
CA THR A 502 -7.82 8.62 -9.36
C THR A 502 -8.75 7.43 -9.49
N ARG A 503 -9.06 7.04 -10.72
CA ARG A 503 -9.50 5.69 -11.03
C ARG A 503 -8.28 4.80 -11.22
N MET A 504 -8.39 3.56 -10.80
CA MET A 504 -7.35 2.55 -10.97
C MET A 504 -7.74 1.58 -12.07
N PHE A 505 -6.72 1.12 -12.79
CA PHE A 505 -6.86 0.19 -13.91
C PHE A 505 -5.84 -0.93 -13.77
N THR A 506 -6.27 -2.16 -14.05
CA THR A 506 -5.39 -3.31 -14.21
C THR A 506 -5.67 -3.94 -15.56
N ALA A 507 -4.66 -4.01 -16.42
CA ALA A 507 -4.76 -4.66 -17.71
C ALA A 507 -4.30 -6.12 -17.60
N MET A 508 -5.02 -7.04 -18.23
CA MET A 508 -4.68 -8.46 -18.18
C MET A 508 -5.07 -9.20 -19.46
N ARG A 509 -4.49 -10.38 -19.62
CA ARG A 509 -4.88 -11.32 -20.70
C ARG A 509 -6.29 -11.83 -20.43
N ASN A 510 -7.07 -12.10 -21.51
CA ASN A 510 -8.45 -12.60 -21.38
C ASN A 510 -8.56 -13.95 -20.68
N ASN A 511 -7.49 -14.75 -20.70
CA ASN A 511 -7.43 -16.06 -20.03
C ASN A 511 -6.99 -15.99 -18.56
N VAL A 512 -6.84 -14.81 -17.98
CA VAL A 512 -6.63 -14.62 -16.53
C VAL A 512 -7.99 -14.62 -15.83
N GLU A 513 -8.14 -15.42 -14.79
CA GLU A 513 -9.34 -15.51 -13.98
C GLU A 513 -9.01 -15.42 -12.49
N GLY A 514 -10.00 -15.07 -11.66
CA GLY A 514 -9.89 -15.04 -10.20
C GLY A 514 -9.08 -13.85 -9.65
N TYR A 515 -8.65 -12.91 -10.49
CA TYR A 515 -8.12 -11.63 -10.03
C TYR A 515 -9.27 -10.69 -9.65
N HIS A 516 -9.11 -9.96 -8.57
CA HIS A 516 -10.05 -8.95 -8.08
C HIS A 516 -9.29 -7.64 -7.84
N ILE A 517 -9.61 -6.61 -8.61
CA ILE A 517 -9.08 -5.27 -8.35
C ILE A 517 -9.58 -4.78 -6.99
N SER A 518 -8.72 -4.16 -6.20
CA SER A 518 -9.02 -3.69 -4.84
C SER A 518 -9.09 -2.17 -4.77
N PRO A 519 -10.05 -1.57 -4.05
CA PRO A 519 -10.08 -0.13 -3.80
C PRO A 519 -8.88 0.35 -2.97
N LEU A 520 -8.26 -0.58 -2.24
CA LEU A 520 -7.09 -0.34 -1.39
C LEU A 520 -5.76 -0.33 -2.16
N THR A 521 -5.79 -0.46 -3.49
CA THR A 521 -4.62 -0.57 -4.39
C THR A 521 -3.68 -1.75 -4.13
N THR A 522 -3.97 -2.60 -3.16
CA THR A 522 -3.23 -3.86 -2.94
C THR A 522 -3.69 -4.94 -3.91
N ASN A 523 -2.74 -5.78 -4.35
CA ASN A 523 -2.99 -6.81 -5.35
C ASN A 523 -2.76 -8.20 -4.76
N ASN A 524 -3.85 -8.92 -4.49
CA ASN A 524 -3.81 -10.30 -4.01
C ASN A 524 -4.02 -11.27 -5.18
N PHE A 525 -3.07 -12.18 -5.38
CA PHE A 525 -3.07 -13.14 -6.49
C PHE A 525 -3.37 -14.58 -6.03
N ALA A 526 -3.78 -14.78 -4.78
CA ALA A 526 -4.00 -16.12 -4.21
C ALA A 526 -5.04 -16.96 -4.96
N THR A 527 -6.02 -16.31 -5.61
CA THR A 527 -7.09 -16.96 -6.39
C THR A 527 -6.89 -16.83 -7.90
N THR A 528 -5.83 -16.16 -8.34
CA THR A 528 -5.62 -15.85 -9.77
C THR A 528 -4.97 -17.01 -10.51
N GLN A 529 -5.51 -17.32 -11.69
CA GLN A 529 -5.00 -18.38 -12.56
C GLN A 529 -4.94 -17.94 -14.03
N VAL A 530 -4.12 -18.67 -14.81
CA VAL A 530 -4.01 -18.55 -16.26
C VAL A 530 -4.57 -19.82 -16.89
N LYS A 531 -5.65 -19.73 -17.62
CA LYS A 531 -6.24 -20.84 -18.38
C LYS A 531 -5.51 -21.14 -19.68
#